data_7e64a3851d88a56296145f12d1cd8335
#
_entry.id   7e64a3851d88a56296145f12d1cd8335
#
_cell.length_a   1.000
_cell.length_b   1.000
_cell.length_c   1.000
_cell.angle_alpha   90.00
_cell.angle_beta   90.00
_cell.angle_gamma   90.00
#
_symmetry.space_group_name_H-M   'P 1'
#
loop_
_entity.id
_entity.type
_entity.pdbx_description
1 polymer ?
#
loop_
_entity_poly.entity_id
_entity_poly.type
_entity_poly.pdbx_seq_one_letter_code
_entity_poly.pdbx_strand_id
1 'polypeptide(L)'
;MWHKASKKFYNLAHTPAILDYVEDLLGPNFFLWGGQFFYKAAKSKGVVPWHQDSQYWPLNPSNSVTVWLAVYDTDKSNSAMKIVSESHKTKKFLHKINDDKNYDLNQEVSNLSLIHI
;
A
#
# COMPACT_ATOMS: atom_id res chain seq x y z
N MET A 1 5.57 -2.54 14.64
CA MET A 1 5.60 -3.32 13.37
C MET A 1 5.42 -4.78 13.70
N TRP A 2 4.41 -5.42 13.14
CA TRP A 2 3.99 -6.77 13.51
C TRP A 2 5.03 -7.87 13.26
N HIS A 3 5.82 -7.75 12.20
CA HIS A 3 6.91 -8.70 11.92
C HIS A 3 8.02 -8.72 12.99
N LYS A 4 8.14 -7.66 13.79
CA LYS A 4 9.05 -7.62 14.95
C LYS A 4 8.43 -8.22 16.21
N ALA A 5 7.09 -8.22 16.30
CA ALA A 5 6.37 -8.68 17.48
C ALA A 5 5.96 -10.16 17.40
N SER A 6 5.94 -10.76 16.23
CA SER A 6 5.47 -12.13 16.05
C SER A 6 6.28 -12.87 14.97
N LYS A 7 6.82 -14.02 15.36
CA LYS A 7 7.55 -14.91 14.45
C LYS A 7 6.66 -15.41 13.29
N LYS A 8 5.35 -15.56 13.51
CA LYS A 8 4.42 -15.97 12.45
C LYS A 8 4.33 -14.93 11.36
N PHE A 9 4.24 -13.65 11.73
CA PHE A 9 4.21 -12.55 10.75
C PHE A 9 5.56 -12.32 10.10
N TYR A 10 6.64 -12.53 10.86
CA TYR A 10 7.97 -12.53 10.26
C TYR A 10 8.08 -13.60 9.17
N ASN A 11 7.70 -14.84 9.48
CA ASN A 11 7.76 -15.94 8.53
C ASN A 11 6.84 -15.71 7.32
N LEU A 12 5.65 -15.15 7.53
CA LEU A 12 4.74 -14.80 6.43
C LEU A 12 5.39 -13.82 5.46
N ALA A 13 6.00 -12.75 5.98
CA ALA A 13 6.70 -11.78 5.16
C ALA A 13 7.96 -12.34 4.47
N HIS A 14 8.45 -13.47 4.91
CA HIS A 14 9.61 -14.19 4.33
C HIS A 14 9.19 -15.44 3.54
N THR A 15 7.93 -15.52 3.13
CA THR A 15 7.47 -16.57 2.22
C THR A 15 8.23 -16.49 0.90
N PRO A 16 8.89 -17.59 0.44
CA PRO A 16 9.72 -17.55 -0.76
C PRO A 16 9.02 -16.92 -1.97
N ALA A 17 7.77 -17.32 -2.25
CA ALA A 17 7.02 -16.76 -3.37
C ALA A 17 6.82 -15.22 -3.28
N ILE A 18 6.74 -14.65 -2.09
CA ILE A 18 6.69 -13.19 -1.91
C ILE A 18 8.06 -12.58 -2.19
N LEU A 19 9.12 -13.18 -1.64
CA LEU A 19 10.48 -12.66 -1.82
C LEU A 19 10.94 -12.72 -3.27
N ASP A 20 10.59 -13.77 -4.00
CA ASP A 20 10.90 -13.92 -5.43
C ASP A 20 10.33 -12.75 -6.25
N TYR A 21 9.03 -12.40 -6.04
CA TYR A 21 8.44 -11.24 -6.70
C TYR A 21 9.08 -9.89 -6.30
N VAL A 22 9.46 -9.77 -5.05
CA VAL A 22 10.14 -8.55 -4.57
C VAL A 22 11.54 -8.43 -5.18
N GLU A 23 12.27 -9.53 -5.27
CA GLU A 23 13.59 -9.60 -5.88
C GLU A 23 13.55 -9.25 -7.37
N ASP A 24 12.55 -9.78 -8.10
CA ASP A 24 12.35 -9.45 -9.52
C ASP A 24 12.15 -7.94 -9.76
N LEU A 25 11.55 -7.23 -8.80
CA LEU A 25 11.25 -5.81 -8.92
C LEU A 25 12.36 -4.90 -8.38
N LEU A 26 13.03 -5.28 -7.30
CA LEU A 26 14.00 -4.45 -6.59
C LEU A 26 15.45 -4.92 -6.76
N GLY A 27 15.67 -6.12 -7.29
CA GLY A 27 16.96 -6.79 -7.27
C GLY A 27 17.23 -7.49 -5.93
N PRO A 28 18.38 -8.19 -5.79
CA PRO A 28 18.63 -9.09 -4.67
C PRO A 28 18.90 -8.38 -3.33
N ASN A 29 19.14 -7.09 -3.32
CA ASN A 29 19.50 -6.33 -2.13
C ASN A 29 18.34 -5.46 -1.65
N PHE A 30 17.45 -6.03 -0.86
CA PHE A 30 16.32 -5.33 -0.26
C PHE A 30 16.13 -5.71 1.21
N PHE A 31 15.30 -4.97 1.92
CA PHE A 31 14.95 -5.27 3.31
C PHE A 31 13.49 -4.97 3.58
N LEU A 32 12.93 -5.66 4.56
CA LEU A 32 11.56 -5.43 5.01
C LEU A 32 11.50 -4.15 5.84
N TRP A 33 10.96 -3.08 5.25
CA TRP A 33 10.75 -1.80 5.91
C TRP A 33 9.66 -1.87 6.98
N GLY A 34 8.51 -2.42 6.64
CA GLY A 34 7.37 -2.49 7.54
C GLY A 34 6.34 -3.52 7.12
N GLY A 35 5.43 -3.82 8.02
CA GLY A 35 4.27 -4.64 7.76
C GLY A 35 3.14 -4.25 8.70
N GLN A 36 1.94 -4.14 8.18
CA GLN A 36 0.74 -3.78 8.94
C GLN A 36 -0.47 -4.53 8.40
N PHE A 37 -1.52 -4.58 9.21
CA PHE A 37 -2.80 -5.12 8.81
C PHE A 37 -3.78 -3.99 8.55
N PHE A 38 -4.51 -4.12 7.47
CA PHE A 38 -5.67 -3.31 7.20
C PHE A 38 -6.92 -4.16 7.49
N TYR A 39 -7.72 -3.69 8.39
CA TYR A 39 -9.00 -4.30 8.72
C TYR A 39 -10.12 -3.29 8.55
N LYS A 40 -11.11 -3.67 7.79
CA LYS A 40 -12.32 -2.88 7.61
C LYS A 40 -13.52 -3.71 8.08
N ALA A 41 -14.18 -3.25 9.13
CA ALA A 41 -15.36 -3.92 9.63
C ALA A 41 -16.51 -3.87 8.61
N ALA A 42 -17.36 -4.89 8.62
CA ALA A 42 -18.55 -4.90 7.78
C ALA A 42 -19.40 -3.63 8.02
N LYS A 43 -19.87 -3.02 6.93
CA LYS A 43 -20.64 -1.76 6.94
C LYS A 43 -19.88 -0.54 7.49
N SER A 44 -18.57 -0.62 7.68
CA SER A 44 -17.75 0.54 8.04
C SER A 44 -17.79 1.59 6.93
N LYS A 45 -17.79 2.87 7.32
CA LYS A 45 -17.73 4.02 6.42
C LYS A 45 -16.29 4.48 6.16
N GLY A 46 -15.29 3.86 6.81
CA GLY A 46 -13.90 4.22 6.63
C GLY A 46 -13.45 4.06 5.18
N VAL A 47 -12.70 5.01 4.69
CA VAL A 47 -12.18 5.06 3.33
C VAL A 47 -10.68 5.32 3.38
N VAL A 48 -9.91 4.51 2.67
CA VAL A 48 -8.51 4.84 2.35
C VAL A 48 -8.54 5.65 1.06
N PRO A 49 -8.19 6.94 1.10
CA PRO A 49 -8.20 7.79 -0.09
C PRO A 49 -7.10 7.38 -1.07
N TRP A 50 -7.22 7.84 -2.32
CA TRP A 50 -6.17 7.65 -3.30
C TRP A 50 -4.88 8.35 -2.86
N HIS A 51 -3.79 7.61 -2.80
CA HIS A 51 -2.49 8.11 -2.37
C HIS A 51 -1.36 7.35 -3.07
N GLN A 52 -0.16 7.86 -2.93
CA GLN A 52 1.07 7.15 -3.24
C GLN A 52 1.81 6.91 -1.93
N ASP A 53 2.18 5.66 -1.65
CA ASP A 53 2.86 5.27 -0.41
C ASP A 53 4.13 6.09 -0.15
N SER A 54 4.87 6.39 -1.20
CA SER A 54 6.08 7.22 -1.13
C SER A 54 5.85 8.63 -0.57
N GLN A 55 4.60 9.09 -0.47
CA GLN A 55 4.29 10.36 0.19
C GLN A 55 4.56 10.30 1.69
N TYR A 56 4.37 9.15 2.29
CA TYR A 56 4.46 8.94 3.73
C TYR A 56 5.81 8.38 4.19
N TRP A 57 6.66 8.00 3.27
CA TRP A 57 7.93 7.35 3.59
C TRP A 57 9.12 8.25 3.30
N PRO A 58 9.99 8.48 4.29
CA PRO A 58 11.19 9.31 4.12
C PRO A 58 12.33 8.53 3.45
N LEU A 59 12.04 7.87 2.31
CA LEU A 59 13.01 7.09 1.57
C LEU A 59 13.61 7.89 0.41
N ASN A 60 14.93 7.83 0.28
CA ASN A 60 15.66 8.43 -0.83
C ASN A 60 16.83 7.53 -1.24
N PRO A 61 16.85 6.95 -2.47
CA PRO A 61 15.75 6.99 -3.44
C PRO A 61 14.51 6.27 -2.92
N SER A 62 13.34 6.62 -3.46
CA SER A 62 12.06 6.00 -3.10
C SER A 62 11.83 4.65 -3.82
N ASN A 63 12.89 3.86 -3.98
CA ASN A 63 12.79 2.54 -4.60
C ASN A 63 12.21 1.55 -3.60
N SER A 64 10.90 1.36 -3.66
CA SER A 64 10.16 0.54 -2.72
C SER A 64 8.98 -0.14 -3.41
N VAL A 65 8.60 -1.30 -2.90
CA VAL A 65 7.42 -2.05 -3.34
C VAL A 65 6.58 -2.42 -2.12
N THR A 66 5.27 -2.35 -2.28
CA THR A 66 4.31 -2.83 -1.29
C THR A 66 3.68 -4.12 -1.78
N VAL A 67 3.77 -5.16 -0.96
CA VAL A 67 3.04 -6.41 -1.18
C VAL A 67 1.71 -6.33 -0.42
N TRP A 68 0.62 -6.34 -1.14
CA TRP A 68 -0.72 -6.42 -0.56
C TRP A 68 -1.21 -7.86 -0.60
N LEU A 69 -1.31 -8.48 0.58
CA LEU A 69 -1.73 -9.86 0.75
C LEU A 69 -3.18 -9.92 1.23
N ALA A 70 -4.06 -10.50 0.42
CA ALA A 70 -5.43 -10.76 0.82
C ALA A 70 -5.49 -11.92 1.82
N VAL A 71 -6.02 -11.67 3.02
CA VAL A 71 -6.21 -12.70 4.06
C VAL A 71 -7.52 -13.48 3.84
N TYR A 72 -8.49 -12.83 3.21
CA TYR A 72 -9.78 -13.40 2.80
C TYR A 72 -10.04 -13.11 1.34
N ASP A 73 -10.97 -13.82 0.74
CA ASP A 73 -11.43 -13.53 -0.62
C ASP A 73 -11.86 -12.07 -0.73
N THR A 74 -11.27 -11.37 -1.68
CA THR A 74 -11.42 -9.92 -1.78
C THR A 74 -11.76 -9.54 -3.21
N ASP A 75 -12.86 -8.81 -3.37
CA ASP A 75 -13.35 -8.32 -4.66
C ASP A 75 -13.91 -6.88 -4.57
N LYS A 76 -14.51 -6.41 -5.65
CA LYS A 76 -15.08 -5.05 -5.71
C LYS A 76 -16.21 -4.81 -4.71
N SER A 77 -16.89 -5.86 -4.25
CA SER A 77 -18.03 -5.74 -3.31
C SER A 77 -17.59 -5.62 -1.86
N ASN A 78 -16.37 -6.06 -1.53
CA ASN A 78 -15.85 -6.11 -0.16
C ASN A 78 -14.56 -5.31 0.04
N SER A 79 -14.41 -4.23 -0.70
CA SER A 79 -13.31 -3.25 -0.51
C SER A 79 -11.93 -3.73 -0.95
N ALA A 80 -11.84 -4.50 -2.03
CA ALA A 80 -10.55 -4.77 -2.66
C ALA A 80 -9.77 -3.48 -2.93
N MET A 81 -8.47 -3.54 -2.78
CA MET A 81 -7.58 -2.44 -3.14
C MET A 81 -7.72 -2.12 -4.63
N LYS A 82 -7.74 -0.83 -4.94
CA LYS A 82 -7.75 -0.32 -6.31
C LYS A 82 -6.42 0.31 -6.64
N ILE A 83 -5.95 0.12 -7.84
CA ILE A 83 -4.72 0.75 -8.35
C ILE A 83 -5.01 1.47 -9.67
N VAL A 84 -4.26 2.53 -9.92
CA VAL A 84 -4.25 3.19 -11.22
C VAL A 84 -3.10 2.60 -12.03
N SER A 85 -3.44 2.02 -13.16
CA SER A 85 -2.44 1.37 -14.02
C SER A 85 -1.32 2.34 -14.38
N GLU A 86 -0.08 1.85 -14.35
CA GLU A 86 1.12 2.60 -14.74
C GLU A 86 1.41 3.88 -13.92
N SER A 87 0.65 4.18 -12.88
CA SER A 87 0.86 5.38 -12.06
C SER A 87 2.24 5.44 -11.39
N HIS A 88 2.90 4.30 -11.19
CA HIS A 88 4.27 4.22 -10.68
C HIS A 88 5.31 4.75 -11.68
N LYS A 89 5.00 4.80 -12.98
CA LYS A 89 5.89 5.31 -14.03
C LYS A 89 5.86 6.83 -14.13
N THR A 90 4.90 7.47 -13.47
CA THR A 90 4.74 8.91 -13.49
C THR A 90 5.46 9.55 -12.31
N LYS A 91 5.63 10.88 -12.39
CA LYS A 91 6.13 11.65 -11.25
C LYS A 91 5.18 11.53 -10.05
N LYS A 92 5.69 11.83 -8.88
CA LYS A 92 4.90 11.94 -7.66
C LYS A 92 3.76 12.95 -7.86
N PHE A 93 2.53 12.53 -7.57
CA PHE A 93 1.37 13.40 -7.63
C PHE A 93 1.33 14.36 -6.45
N LEU A 94 0.68 15.48 -6.66
CA LEU A 94 0.42 16.42 -5.58
C LEU A 94 -0.65 15.82 -4.65
N HIS A 95 -0.35 15.78 -3.36
CA HIS A 95 -1.30 15.38 -2.31
C HIS A 95 -1.81 16.63 -1.61
N LYS A 96 -3.09 16.69 -1.34
CA LYS A 96 -3.72 17.75 -0.53
C LYS A 96 -4.17 17.17 0.81
N ILE A 97 -4.20 17.99 1.82
CA ILE A 97 -4.77 17.62 3.11
C ILE A 97 -6.28 17.41 2.94
N ASN A 98 -6.79 16.37 3.55
CA ASN A 98 -8.21 16.07 3.62
C ASN A 98 -8.60 15.85 5.08
N ASP A 99 -9.52 16.67 5.56
CA ASP A 99 -9.99 16.65 6.95
C ASP A 99 -11.28 15.81 7.13
N ASP A 100 -11.69 15.04 6.13
CA ASP A 100 -12.84 14.15 6.28
C ASP A 100 -12.53 13.05 7.31
N LYS A 101 -13.34 13.03 8.36
CA LYS A 101 -13.20 12.08 9.49
C LYS A 101 -13.42 10.61 9.11
N ASN A 102 -13.97 10.34 7.93
CA ASN A 102 -14.13 8.99 7.41
C ASN A 102 -12.89 8.50 6.67
N TYR A 103 -11.89 9.35 6.46
CA TYR A 103 -10.65 8.95 5.79
C TYR A 103 -9.62 8.45 6.81
N ASP A 104 -9.05 7.30 6.51
CA ASP A 104 -7.98 6.69 7.33
C ASP A 104 -6.62 7.38 7.13
N LEU A 105 -6.49 8.22 6.10
CA LEU A 105 -5.32 9.04 5.80
C LEU A 105 -5.73 10.50 5.68
N ASN A 106 -4.90 11.39 6.19
CA ASN A 106 -5.14 12.83 6.15
C ASN A 106 -4.69 13.52 4.85
N GLN A 107 -4.24 12.78 3.87
CA GLN A 107 -3.82 13.30 2.57
C GLN A 107 -4.36 12.45 1.44
N GLU A 108 -4.72 13.07 0.34
CA GLU A 108 -5.18 12.41 -0.88
C GLU A 108 -4.57 13.04 -2.13
N VAL A 109 -4.51 12.29 -3.21
CA VAL A 109 -4.06 12.80 -4.53
C VAL A 109 -5.04 13.84 -5.05
N SER A 110 -4.53 15.02 -5.39
CA SER A 110 -5.35 16.21 -5.72
C SER A 110 -6.00 16.15 -7.08
N ASN A 111 -5.79 15.34 -8.00
CA ASN A 111 -6.38 15.38 -9.34
C ASN A 111 -6.31 14.02 -10.02
N LEU A 112 -7.14 13.10 -9.57
CA LEU A 112 -7.28 11.79 -10.22
C LEU A 112 -7.92 11.86 -11.61
N SER A 113 -8.64 12.93 -11.93
CA SER A 113 -9.24 13.13 -13.25
C SER A 113 -8.22 13.20 -14.40
N LEU A 114 -6.96 13.41 -14.09
CA LEU A 114 -5.86 13.41 -15.05
C LEU A 114 -5.20 12.03 -15.21
N ILE A 115 -5.66 11.03 -14.47
CA ILE A 115 -5.16 9.67 -14.53
C ILE A 115 -6.19 8.83 -15.27
N HIS A 116 -5.86 8.41 -16.47
CA HIS A 116 -6.69 7.45 -17.20
C HIS A 116 -6.63 6.09 -16.47
N ILE A 117 -7.79 5.65 -16.01
CA ILE A 117 -8.00 4.35 -15.37
C ILE A 117 -8.13 3.27 -16.44
#